data_c7a5c318f95d99f00b54da48e4aa3f80
#
_entry.id   c7a5c318f95d99f00b54da48e4aa3f80
#
_cell.length_a   1.000
_cell.length_b   1.000
_cell.length_c   1.000
_cell.angle_alpha   90.00
_cell.angle_beta   90.00
_cell.angle_gamma   90.00
#
_symmetry.space_group_name_H-M   'P 1'
#
loop_
_entity.id
_entity.type
_entity.pdbx_description
1 polymer ?
#
loop_
_entity_poly.entity_id
_entity_poly.type
_entity_poly.pdbx_seq_one_letter_code
_entity_poly.pdbx_strand_id
1 'polypeptide(L)'
;LEQTEWFKHLSNLIYKSKNGRVLGDNDLRYSYYSNASLATLPHLFWRPNFVICNGWQSSMVPIIYSQLYKSDKFYKGIKTVQVIYSMDQYAKFSRKSIEAAGVKIPDKLKKSTINAYELSAYFCDHIIVFNTPKNDLEAKLLKLKGVEANKKKISVINWDDPETPNYAEIAKEMETVLKNIPG
;
A
#
# COMPACT_ATOMS: atom_id res chain seq x y z
N LEU A 1 10.67 -16.35 -5.01
CA LEU A 1 11.59 -15.23 -4.75
C LEU A 1 12.23 -15.44 -3.39
N GLU A 2 13.51 -15.73 -3.38
CA GLU A 2 14.28 -15.88 -2.16
C GLU A 2 15.25 -14.71 -2.04
N GLN A 3 15.16 -13.93 -0.96
CA GLN A 3 16.09 -12.86 -0.64
C GLN A 3 16.56 -13.05 0.80
N THR A 4 17.70 -13.73 0.94
CA THR A 4 18.23 -14.15 2.23
C THR A 4 18.83 -13.01 3.04
N GLU A 5 19.39 -11.99 2.39
CA GLU A 5 20.02 -10.86 3.05
C GLU A 5 19.00 -10.05 3.90
N TRP A 6 17.82 -9.80 3.35
CA TRP A 6 16.83 -8.94 4.01
C TRP A 6 15.76 -9.71 4.80
N PHE A 7 15.50 -10.98 4.49
CA PHE A 7 14.37 -11.72 5.07
C PHE A 7 14.75 -12.99 5.84
N LYS A 8 16.00 -13.48 5.75
CA LYS A 8 16.43 -14.74 6.38
C LYS A 8 16.29 -14.79 7.90
N HIS A 9 16.44 -13.66 8.58
CA HIS A 9 16.48 -13.59 10.06
C HIS A 9 15.20 -13.04 10.70
N LEU A 10 14.13 -12.90 9.93
CA LEU A 10 12.87 -12.34 10.41
C LEU A 10 11.98 -13.42 11.03
N SER A 11 12.38 -13.95 12.21
CA SER A 11 11.48 -14.80 12.98
C SER A 11 10.36 -13.96 13.59
N ASN A 12 9.13 -14.19 13.19
CA ASN A 12 7.87 -13.71 13.78
C ASN A 12 7.53 -12.21 13.73
N LEU A 13 8.48 -11.31 13.46
CA LEU A 13 8.25 -9.86 13.44
C LEU A 13 8.88 -9.24 12.19
N ILE A 14 8.08 -9.05 11.15
CA ILE A 14 8.56 -8.68 9.81
C ILE A 14 9.17 -7.27 9.75
N TYR A 15 8.75 -6.33 10.60
CA TYR A 15 9.15 -4.92 10.55
C TYR A 15 9.76 -4.37 11.84
N LYS A 16 9.77 -5.15 12.90
CA LYS A 16 10.37 -4.78 14.19
C LYS A 16 11.01 -6.00 14.87
N SER A 17 11.96 -5.75 15.74
CA SER A 17 12.62 -6.77 16.55
C SER A 17 11.73 -7.19 17.74
N LYS A 18 12.12 -8.29 18.43
CA LYS A 18 11.39 -8.82 19.59
C LYS A 18 11.19 -7.80 20.74
N ASN A 19 12.11 -6.86 20.90
CA ASN A 19 12.00 -5.75 21.88
C ASN A 19 11.23 -4.54 21.36
N GLY A 20 10.53 -4.65 20.23
CA GLY A 20 9.69 -3.61 19.65
C GLY A 20 10.44 -2.54 18.84
N ARG A 21 11.78 -2.60 18.74
CA ARG A 21 12.56 -1.66 17.94
C ARG A 21 12.29 -1.89 16.45
N VAL A 22 11.93 -0.83 15.75
CA VAL A 22 11.71 -0.85 14.30
C VAL A 22 13.02 -1.10 13.57
N LEU A 23 12.97 -1.94 12.54
CA LEU A 23 14.13 -2.21 11.69
C LEU A 23 14.38 -0.99 10.79
N GLY A 24 15.63 -0.50 10.77
CA GLY A 24 15.99 0.74 10.09
C GLY A 24 15.97 0.66 8.55
N ASP A 25 15.92 -0.55 8.00
CA ASP A 25 15.92 -0.85 6.58
C ASP A 25 14.55 -1.27 6.02
N ASN A 26 13.49 -1.04 6.79
CA ASN A 26 12.12 -1.42 6.38
C ASN A 26 11.71 -0.80 5.04
N ASP A 27 12.08 0.45 4.79
CA ASP A 27 11.75 1.14 3.55
C ASP A 27 12.43 0.49 2.33
N LEU A 28 13.68 0.05 2.45
CA LEU A 28 14.37 -0.72 1.41
C LEU A 28 13.74 -2.09 1.21
N ARG A 29 13.47 -2.81 2.30
CA ARG A 29 12.85 -4.16 2.27
C ARG A 29 11.51 -4.14 1.56
N TYR A 30 10.62 -3.22 1.93
CA TYR A 30 9.28 -3.15 1.35
C TYR A 30 9.27 -2.55 -0.05
N SER A 31 10.23 -1.69 -0.39
CA SER A 31 10.44 -1.27 -1.78
C SER A 31 10.86 -2.45 -2.65
N TYR A 32 11.82 -3.26 -2.20
CA TYR A 32 12.22 -4.49 -2.88
C TYR A 32 11.04 -5.47 -3.02
N TYR A 33 10.34 -5.74 -1.91
CA TYR A 33 9.17 -6.64 -1.92
C TYR A 33 8.11 -6.19 -2.92
N SER A 34 7.80 -4.90 -2.95
CA SER A 34 6.81 -4.33 -3.85
C SER A 34 7.23 -4.48 -5.32
N ASN A 35 8.50 -4.24 -5.64
CA ASN A 35 9.03 -4.44 -6.98
C ASN A 35 9.03 -5.91 -7.38
N ALA A 36 9.52 -6.78 -6.51
CA ALA A 36 9.59 -8.22 -6.74
C ALA A 36 8.20 -8.84 -6.96
N SER A 37 7.19 -8.40 -6.20
CA SER A 37 5.81 -8.86 -6.36
C SER A 37 5.26 -8.55 -7.75
N LEU A 38 5.51 -7.34 -8.26
CA LEU A 38 5.12 -6.97 -9.62
C LEU A 38 5.92 -7.75 -10.67
N ALA A 39 7.24 -7.81 -10.55
CA ALA A 39 8.13 -8.48 -11.49
C ALA A 39 7.82 -9.99 -11.64
N THR A 40 7.24 -10.61 -10.63
CA THR A 40 6.89 -12.04 -10.65
C THR A 40 5.67 -12.35 -11.52
N LEU A 41 4.75 -11.42 -11.71
CA LEU A 41 3.48 -11.66 -12.41
C LEU A 41 3.64 -12.25 -13.83
N PRO A 42 4.53 -11.75 -14.71
CA PRO A 42 4.74 -12.35 -16.02
C PRO A 42 5.30 -13.77 -15.94
N HIS A 43 6.15 -14.08 -14.98
CA HIS A 43 6.72 -15.41 -14.80
C HIS A 43 5.69 -16.44 -14.33
N LEU A 44 4.63 -15.98 -13.68
CA LEU A 44 3.47 -16.80 -13.30
C LEU A 44 2.42 -16.88 -14.40
N PHE A 45 2.62 -16.22 -15.54
CA PHE A 45 1.61 -16.06 -16.60
C PHE A 45 0.27 -15.56 -16.08
N TRP A 46 0.30 -14.79 -14.97
CA TRP A 46 -0.89 -14.32 -14.27
C TRP A 46 -0.99 -12.80 -14.32
N ARG A 47 -1.99 -12.32 -15.05
CA ARG A 47 -2.32 -10.92 -15.16
C ARG A 47 -3.61 -10.63 -14.38
N PRO A 48 -3.53 -10.11 -13.15
CA PRO A 48 -4.69 -9.77 -12.36
C PRO A 48 -5.37 -8.50 -12.90
N ASN A 49 -6.67 -8.34 -12.61
CA ASN A 49 -7.38 -7.07 -12.85
C ASN A 49 -7.01 -6.03 -11.77
N PHE A 50 -6.83 -6.50 -10.55
CA PHE A 50 -6.50 -5.67 -9.39
C PHE A 50 -5.29 -6.20 -8.64
N VAL A 51 -4.42 -5.28 -8.19
CA VAL A 51 -3.41 -5.55 -7.17
C VAL A 51 -3.83 -4.83 -5.90
N ILE A 52 -4.24 -5.60 -4.89
CA ILE A 52 -4.70 -5.08 -3.60
C ILE A 52 -3.52 -4.97 -2.66
N CYS A 53 -3.20 -3.74 -2.29
CA CYS A 53 -2.05 -3.36 -1.46
C CYS A 53 -2.51 -3.20 -0.01
N ASN A 54 -2.31 -4.23 0.82
CA ASN A 54 -2.74 -4.23 2.22
C ASN A 54 -1.71 -3.56 3.13
N GLY A 55 -2.14 -2.54 3.87
CA GLY A 55 -1.31 -1.83 4.83
C GLY A 55 -0.16 -1.05 4.20
N TRP A 56 0.70 -0.50 5.06
CA TRP A 56 1.81 0.35 4.62
C TRP A 56 2.96 -0.44 3.96
N GLN A 57 3.10 -1.72 4.26
CA GLN A 57 4.16 -2.58 3.74
C GLN A 57 4.11 -2.74 2.22
N SER A 58 2.93 -2.65 1.64
CA SER A 58 2.72 -2.75 0.18
C SER A 58 2.45 -1.41 -0.50
N SER A 59 2.55 -0.30 0.23
CA SER A 59 2.23 1.04 -0.28
C SER A 59 3.19 1.55 -1.36
N MET A 60 4.35 0.91 -1.55
CA MET A 60 5.25 1.19 -2.66
C MET A 60 4.80 0.58 -4.00
N VAL A 61 3.91 -0.42 -3.99
CA VAL A 61 3.42 -1.07 -5.21
C VAL A 61 2.80 -0.06 -6.19
N PRO A 62 1.89 0.85 -5.79
CA PRO A 62 1.27 1.77 -6.73
C PRO A 62 2.25 2.70 -7.45
N ILE A 63 3.25 3.26 -6.74
CA ILE A 63 4.24 4.14 -7.39
C ILE A 63 5.18 3.36 -8.32
N ILE A 64 5.66 2.19 -7.87
CA ILE A 64 6.52 1.32 -8.68
C ILE A 64 5.76 0.86 -9.93
N TYR A 65 4.53 0.38 -9.77
CA TYR A 65 3.68 0.01 -10.89
C TYR A 65 3.50 1.17 -11.88
N SER A 66 3.10 2.32 -11.37
CA SER A 66 2.81 3.51 -12.20
C SER A 66 3.99 3.98 -13.03
N GLN A 67 5.21 3.91 -12.49
CA GLN A 67 6.39 4.48 -13.13
C GLN A 67 7.25 3.45 -13.89
N LEU A 68 7.28 2.19 -13.45
CA LEU A 68 8.19 1.20 -14.03
C LEU A 68 7.47 0.12 -14.86
N TYR A 69 6.19 -0.15 -14.59
CA TYR A 69 5.50 -1.29 -15.19
C TYR A 69 4.31 -0.91 -16.07
N LYS A 70 3.59 0.16 -15.76
CA LYS A 70 2.31 0.51 -16.39
C LYS A 70 2.37 0.66 -17.91
N SER A 71 3.51 1.05 -18.46
CA SER A 71 3.73 1.21 -19.91
C SER A 71 3.94 -0.12 -20.65
N ASP A 72 4.31 -1.18 -19.94
CA ASP A 72 4.50 -2.50 -20.51
C ASP A 72 3.15 -3.15 -20.84
N LYS A 73 3.09 -3.81 -22.01
CA LYS A 73 1.89 -4.44 -22.55
C LYS A 73 1.27 -5.47 -21.59
N PHE A 74 2.11 -6.22 -20.86
CA PHE A 74 1.63 -7.22 -19.90
C PHE A 74 0.82 -6.58 -18.78
N TYR A 75 1.27 -5.44 -18.28
CA TYR A 75 0.66 -4.78 -17.10
C TYR A 75 -0.48 -3.81 -17.45
N LYS A 76 -0.71 -3.56 -18.73
CA LYS A 76 -1.74 -2.61 -19.19
C LYS A 76 -3.12 -3.00 -18.64
N GLY A 77 -3.78 -2.06 -17.95
CA GLY A 77 -5.14 -2.23 -17.42
C GLY A 77 -5.22 -2.82 -16.01
N ILE A 78 -4.09 -3.21 -15.40
CA ILE A 78 -4.07 -3.56 -13.98
C ILE A 78 -4.39 -2.31 -13.16
N LYS A 79 -5.23 -2.43 -12.14
CA LYS A 79 -5.56 -1.39 -11.18
C LYS A 79 -4.91 -1.67 -9.84
N THR A 80 -4.42 -0.63 -9.18
CA THR A 80 -3.84 -0.74 -7.84
C THR A 80 -4.78 -0.15 -6.80
N VAL A 81 -5.07 -0.90 -5.75
CA VAL A 81 -5.99 -0.50 -4.67
C VAL A 81 -5.25 -0.55 -3.34
N GLN A 82 -5.12 0.59 -2.67
CA GLN A 82 -4.53 0.66 -1.33
C GLN A 82 -5.60 0.39 -0.28
N VAL A 83 -5.42 -0.63 0.53
CA VAL A 83 -6.28 -0.94 1.68
C VAL A 83 -5.62 -0.45 2.96
N ILE A 84 -6.35 0.31 3.76
CA ILE A 84 -5.85 0.91 5.01
C ILE A 84 -6.79 0.53 6.16
N TYR A 85 -6.26 -0.19 7.13
CA TYR A 85 -6.97 -0.66 8.33
C TYR A 85 -6.32 -0.17 9.64
N SER A 86 -5.18 0.51 9.53
CA SER A 86 -4.50 1.12 10.69
C SER A 86 -3.65 2.31 10.28
N MET A 87 -3.49 3.27 11.20
CA MET A 87 -2.48 4.35 11.08
C MET A 87 -1.25 3.95 11.89
N ASP A 88 -0.34 3.27 11.24
CA ASP A 88 0.90 2.84 11.86
C ASP A 88 1.93 3.99 11.85
N GLN A 89 2.53 4.28 13.00
CA GLN A 89 3.61 5.27 13.12
C GLN A 89 4.86 4.89 12.32
N TYR A 90 4.97 3.61 11.94
CA TYR A 90 6.07 3.05 11.14
C TYR A 90 5.85 3.17 9.62
N ALA A 91 4.68 3.63 9.21
CA ALA A 91 4.32 3.84 7.81
C ALA A 91 5.09 5.04 7.21
N LYS A 92 6.43 4.98 7.24
CA LYS A 92 7.33 6.06 6.80
C LYS A 92 8.44 5.49 5.94
N PHE A 93 8.67 6.11 4.79
CA PHE A 93 9.78 5.81 3.91
C PHE A 93 10.72 7.01 3.81
N SER A 94 12.03 6.76 3.79
CA SER A 94 13.00 7.80 3.46
C SER A 94 12.91 8.15 1.97
N ARG A 95 13.06 9.43 1.64
CA ARG A 95 13.13 9.86 0.24
C ARG A 95 14.22 9.10 -0.53
N LYS A 96 15.39 8.95 0.10
CA LYS A 96 16.53 8.24 -0.48
C LYS A 96 16.20 6.79 -0.86
N SER A 97 15.49 6.07 0.01
CA SER A 97 15.11 4.67 -0.26
C SER A 97 14.06 4.56 -1.37
N ILE A 98 13.13 5.51 -1.45
CA ILE A 98 12.14 5.57 -2.52
C ILE A 98 12.85 5.82 -3.86
N GLU A 99 13.74 6.81 -3.92
CA GLU A 99 14.51 7.14 -5.13
C GLU A 99 15.45 6.00 -5.54
N ALA A 100 16.05 5.28 -4.58
CA ALA A 100 16.87 4.10 -4.83
C ALA A 100 16.07 2.94 -5.46
N ALA A 101 14.75 2.88 -5.28
CA ALA A 101 13.87 1.95 -5.99
C ALA A 101 13.62 2.34 -7.48
N GLY A 102 14.27 3.39 -7.98
CA GLY A 102 14.17 3.84 -9.37
C GLY A 102 12.92 4.68 -9.68
N VAL A 103 12.21 5.15 -8.65
CA VAL A 103 10.97 5.93 -8.82
C VAL A 103 11.16 7.40 -8.42
N LYS A 104 10.43 8.29 -9.10
CA LYS A 104 10.46 9.73 -8.84
C LYS A 104 9.36 10.13 -7.86
N ILE A 105 9.75 10.89 -6.84
CA ILE A 105 8.82 11.42 -5.85
C ILE A 105 8.20 12.72 -6.40
N PRO A 106 6.87 12.89 -6.28
CA PRO A 106 6.20 14.13 -6.68
C PRO A 106 6.77 15.35 -5.93
N ASP A 107 6.92 16.48 -6.62
CA ASP A 107 7.42 17.72 -6.03
C ASP A 107 6.63 18.21 -4.82
N LYS A 108 5.35 17.87 -4.75
CA LYS A 108 4.46 18.17 -3.61
C LYS A 108 4.87 17.46 -2.32
N LEU A 109 5.67 16.38 -2.41
CA LEU A 109 6.16 15.58 -1.29
C LEU A 109 7.66 15.87 -1.02
N LYS A 110 8.05 17.12 -0.86
CA LYS A 110 9.46 17.55 -0.66
C LYS A 110 10.04 17.26 0.75
N LYS A 111 9.54 16.24 1.45
CA LYS A 111 10.04 15.86 2.78
C LYS A 111 11.15 14.82 2.67
N SER A 112 12.08 14.80 3.64
CA SER A 112 13.12 13.76 3.75
C SER A 112 12.52 12.39 4.09
N THR A 113 11.41 12.40 4.82
CA THR A 113 10.64 11.20 5.19
C THR A 113 9.18 11.40 4.77
N ILE A 114 8.61 10.42 4.08
CA ILE A 114 7.28 10.49 3.49
C ILE A 114 6.40 9.42 4.12
N ASN A 115 5.17 9.77 4.47
CA ASN A 115 4.20 8.78 4.92
C ASN A 115 3.84 7.85 3.75
N ALA A 116 3.86 6.55 4.00
CA ALA A 116 3.63 5.52 3.00
C ALA A 116 2.25 5.65 2.33
N TYR A 117 1.21 5.95 3.10
CA TYR A 117 -0.15 6.13 2.56
C TYR A 117 -0.29 7.43 1.77
N GLU A 118 0.39 8.50 2.20
CA GLU A 118 0.43 9.75 1.45
C GLU A 118 1.08 9.55 0.08
N LEU A 119 2.18 8.78 0.02
CA LEU A 119 2.83 8.43 -1.23
C LEU A 119 1.91 7.57 -2.12
N SER A 120 1.35 6.50 -1.55
CA SER A 120 0.47 5.59 -2.28
C SER A 120 -0.74 6.30 -2.87
N ALA A 121 -1.36 7.25 -2.13
CA ALA A 121 -2.55 7.98 -2.57
C ALA A 121 -2.37 8.74 -3.89
N TYR A 122 -1.16 9.19 -4.21
CA TYR A 122 -0.90 9.85 -5.49
C TYR A 122 -0.94 8.89 -6.68
N PHE A 123 -0.61 7.61 -6.49
CA PHE A 123 -0.36 6.67 -7.57
C PHE A 123 -1.38 5.54 -7.67
N CYS A 124 -2.05 5.16 -6.57
CA CYS A 124 -3.08 4.13 -6.62
C CYS A 124 -4.33 4.62 -7.37
N ASP A 125 -5.04 3.67 -7.95
CA ASP A 125 -6.32 3.95 -8.62
C ASP A 125 -7.42 4.19 -7.60
N HIS A 126 -7.39 3.49 -6.44
CA HIS A 126 -8.38 3.62 -5.40
C HIS A 126 -7.82 3.36 -3.99
N ILE A 127 -8.51 3.86 -2.97
CA ILE A 127 -8.18 3.67 -1.56
C ILE A 127 -9.42 3.12 -0.85
N ILE A 128 -9.27 2.00 -0.15
CA ILE A 128 -10.30 1.45 0.74
C ILE A 128 -9.85 1.65 2.18
N VAL A 129 -10.66 2.32 2.98
CA VAL A 129 -10.39 2.58 4.39
C VAL A 129 -11.36 1.79 5.24
N PHE A 130 -10.85 1.00 6.18
CA PHE A 130 -11.65 0.30 7.16
C PHE A 130 -11.79 1.13 8.44
N ASN A 131 -12.96 1.70 8.65
CA ASN A 131 -13.30 2.38 9.90
C ASN A 131 -13.87 1.40 10.92
N THR A 132 -13.64 1.69 12.19
CA THR A 132 -14.30 1.03 13.31
C THR A 132 -14.96 2.07 14.22
N PRO A 133 -15.96 1.71 15.04
CA PRO A 133 -16.61 2.66 15.95
C PRO A 133 -15.63 3.36 16.92
N LYS A 134 -14.52 2.68 17.23
CA LYS A 134 -13.46 3.20 18.11
C LYS A 134 -12.36 3.97 17.37
N ASN A 135 -12.35 3.92 16.02
CA ASN A 135 -11.25 4.49 15.23
C ASN A 135 -11.75 5.06 13.91
N ASP A 136 -12.00 6.37 13.91
CA ASP A 136 -12.25 7.12 12.67
C ASP A 136 -10.91 7.28 11.91
N LEU A 137 -10.59 6.26 11.13
CA LEU A 137 -9.37 6.19 10.37
C LEU A 137 -9.38 7.15 9.17
N GLU A 138 -10.54 7.33 8.54
CA GLU A 138 -10.69 8.26 7.44
C GLU A 138 -10.33 9.69 7.86
N ALA A 139 -10.91 10.19 8.95
CA ALA A 139 -10.61 11.53 9.46
C ALA A 139 -9.13 11.71 9.82
N LYS A 140 -8.46 10.65 10.30
CA LYS A 140 -7.02 10.68 10.57
C LYS A 140 -6.19 10.72 9.28
N LEU A 141 -6.57 9.94 8.27
CA LEU A 141 -5.89 9.89 6.99
C LEU A 141 -6.05 11.19 6.19
N LEU A 142 -7.20 11.83 6.24
CA LEU A 142 -7.46 13.12 5.58
C LEU A 142 -6.60 14.27 6.14
N LYS A 143 -5.95 14.12 7.29
CA LYS A 143 -4.93 15.07 7.77
C LYS A 143 -3.62 14.99 6.98
N LEU A 144 -3.41 13.93 6.21
CA LEU A 144 -2.27 13.80 5.30
C LEU A 144 -2.60 14.51 4.00
N LYS A 145 -1.83 15.55 3.64
CA LYS A 145 -2.07 16.37 2.44
C LYS A 145 -2.20 15.58 1.15
N GLY A 146 -1.41 14.52 0.97
CA GLY A 146 -1.48 13.67 -0.21
C GLY A 146 -2.76 12.83 -0.26
N VAL A 147 -3.27 12.38 0.89
CA VAL A 147 -4.54 11.66 0.99
C VAL A 147 -5.71 12.61 0.75
N GLU A 148 -5.72 13.77 1.41
CA GLU A 148 -6.74 14.81 1.21
C GLU A 148 -6.87 15.24 -0.26
N ALA A 149 -5.74 15.49 -0.91
CA ALA A 149 -5.72 15.86 -2.34
C ALA A 149 -6.31 14.79 -3.26
N ASN A 150 -6.40 13.55 -2.79
CA ASN A 150 -6.93 12.41 -3.53
C ASN A 150 -8.22 11.82 -2.89
N LYS A 151 -8.91 12.58 -2.05
CA LYS A 151 -10.09 12.11 -1.30
C LYS A 151 -11.19 11.49 -2.16
N LYS A 152 -11.34 11.93 -3.41
CA LYS A 152 -12.31 11.36 -4.36
C LYS A 152 -12.04 9.90 -4.73
N LYS A 153 -10.86 9.37 -4.42
CA LYS A 153 -10.51 7.96 -4.64
C LYS A 153 -10.80 7.10 -3.41
N ILE A 154 -11.33 7.66 -2.32
CA ILE A 154 -11.51 6.95 -1.05
C ILE A 154 -12.92 6.37 -0.99
N SER A 155 -13.02 5.09 -0.67
CA SER A 155 -14.22 4.44 -0.18
C SER A 155 -14.00 3.97 1.24
N VAL A 156 -14.99 4.19 2.10
CA VAL A 156 -14.95 3.76 3.49
C VAL A 156 -15.83 2.54 3.65
N ILE A 157 -15.30 1.50 4.27
CA ILE A 157 -16.03 0.32 4.72
C ILE A 157 -16.06 0.38 6.24
N ASN A 158 -17.26 0.42 6.81
CA ASN A 158 -17.41 0.42 8.25
C ASN A 158 -17.39 -1.02 8.78
N TRP A 159 -16.52 -1.23 9.72
CA TRP A 159 -16.35 -2.50 10.40
C TRP A 159 -16.88 -2.38 11.82
N ASP A 160 -18.17 -2.70 11.98
CA ASP A 160 -18.91 -2.38 13.20
C ASP A 160 -18.43 -3.18 14.41
N ASP A 161 -18.06 -4.43 14.23
CA ASP A 161 -17.48 -5.26 15.29
C ASP A 161 -16.19 -5.95 14.84
N PRO A 162 -15.01 -5.42 15.22
CA PRO A 162 -13.73 -6.05 14.92
C PRO A 162 -13.49 -7.40 15.63
N GLU A 163 -14.21 -7.68 16.70
CA GLU A 163 -14.06 -8.92 17.47
C GLU A 163 -14.88 -10.07 16.86
N THR A 164 -16.04 -9.72 16.28
CA THR A 164 -16.92 -10.70 15.57
C THR A 164 -17.31 -10.20 14.18
N PRO A 165 -16.35 -10.07 13.25
CA PRO A 165 -16.58 -9.44 11.98
C PRO A 165 -17.48 -10.27 11.06
N ASN A 166 -18.43 -9.61 10.41
CA ASN A 166 -19.19 -10.21 9.30
C ASN A 166 -18.35 -10.16 8.01
N TYR A 167 -17.45 -11.12 7.86
CA TYR A 167 -16.57 -11.19 6.69
C TYR A 167 -17.31 -11.27 5.35
N ALA A 168 -18.48 -11.88 5.32
CA ALA A 168 -19.28 -12.00 4.09
C ALA A 168 -19.80 -10.63 3.64
N GLU A 169 -20.24 -9.80 4.56
CA GLU A 169 -20.69 -8.44 4.28
C GLU A 169 -19.53 -7.55 3.86
N ILE A 170 -18.42 -7.58 4.60
CA ILE A 170 -17.20 -6.86 4.25
C ILE A 170 -16.72 -7.22 2.84
N ALA A 171 -16.70 -8.51 2.49
CA ALA A 171 -16.31 -8.98 1.16
C ALA A 171 -17.24 -8.46 0.07
N LYS A 172 -18.54 -8.43 0.32
CA LYS A 172 -19.53 -7.89 -0.61
C LYS A 172 -19.39 -6.38 -0.83
N GLU A 173 -19.11 -5.63 0.24
CA GLU A 173 -18.83 -4.20 0.12
C GLU A 173 -17.54 -3.95 -0.66
N MET A 174 -16.46 -4.68 -0.36
CA MET A 174 -15.22 -4.60 -1.13
C MET A 174 -15.44 -4.91 -2.60
N GLU A 175 -16.19 -5.97 -2.92
CA GLU A 175 -16.51 -6.33 -4.30
C GLU A 175 -17.25 -5.20 -5.01
N THR A 176 -18.22 -4.59 -4.32
CA THR A 176 -18.97 -3.45 -4.85
C THR A 176 -18.07 -2.26 -5.14
N VAL A 177 -17.15 -1.93 -4.23
CA VAL A 177 -16.17 -0.86 -4.45
C VAL A 177 -15.29 -1.18 -5.67
N LEU A 178 -14.74 -2.40 -5.76
CA LEU A 178 -13.86 -2.80 -6.86
C LEU A 178 -14.55 -2.74 -8.22
N LYS A 179 -15.82 -3.15 -8.32
CA LYS A 179 -16.62 -3.06 -9.56
C LYS A 179 -16.84 -1.62 -10.04
N ASN A 180 -16.85 -0.66 -9.12
CA ASN A 180 -17.09 0.75 -9.42
C ASN A 180 -15.80 1.55 -9.70
N ILE A 181 -14.62 0.94 -9.62
CA ILE A 181 -13.36 1.62 -9.98
C ILE A 181 -13.31 1.81 -11.50
N PRO A 182 -13.18 3.05 -12.00
CA PRO A 182 -13.18 3.32 -13.45
C PRO A 182 -12.10 2.54 -14.19
N GLY A 183 -12.45 2.10 -15.41
CA GLY A 183 -11.56 1.36 -16.32
C GLY A 183 -10.37 2.18 -16.84
#